data_e5accd08d38870a0fa976e3b67b480af
#
_entry.id   e5accd08d38870a0fa976e3b67b480af
#
_cell.length_a   1.000
_cell.length_b   1.000
_cell.length_c   1.000
_cell.angle_alpha   90.00
_cell.angle_beta   90.00
_cell.angle_gamma   90.00
#
_symmetry.space_group_name_H-M   'P 1'
#
loop_
_entity.id
_entity.type
_entity.pdbx_description
1 polymer ?
#
loop_
_entity_poly.entity_id
_entity_poly.type
_entity_poly.pdbx_seq_one_letter_code
_entity_poly.pdbx_strand_id
1 'polypeptide(L)'
;MLIHLIRHTTPLIDDGICYGQTDLDVTDSFEAERDIILSKLKSNYDAVFTSPLIRCARLAESIQAPKRFSDKRLMEYHFGDWELKPWNSFKTQDQRSWMNNFVEQAAPNGESLIIMRDRVLDFWLELEKANYKNVAVVTHSGVQRLIHAHVLDTPMNKIFRLGLSFGAIMEVNSSLEDELLTIRHL
;
A
#
# COMPACT_ATOMS: atom_id res chain seq x y z
N MET A 1 11.16 5.24 -15.64
CA MET A 1 10.58 3.97 -15.21
C MET A 1 9.08 4.16 -14.98
N LEU A 2 8.26 3.20 -15.42
CA LEU A 2 6.82 3.20 -15.14
C LEU A 2 6.52 2.22 -13.99
N ILE A 3 5.82 2.70 -12.95
CA ILE A 3 5.46 1.89 -11.77
C ILE A 3 3.94 1.90 -11.62
N HIS A 4 3.32 0.72 -11.57
CA HIS A 4 1.95 0.57 -11.12
C HIS A 4 1.93 0.15 -9.64
N LEU A 5 1.45 1.06 -8.78
CA LEU A 5 1.16 0.76 -7.37
C LEU A 5 -0.28 0.25 -7.29
N ILE A 6 -0.47 -0.99 -6.86
CA ILE A 6 -1.76 -1.69 -6.91
C ILE A 6 -2.17 -2.03 -5.47
N ARG A 7 -3.33 -1.53 -5.03
CA ARG A 7 -3.90 -1.96 -3.76
C ARG A 7 -4.49 -3.36 -3.93
N HIS A 8 -4.30 -4.23 -2.93
CA HIS A 8 -4.91 -5.57 -2.89
C HIS A 8 -6.44 -5.51 -3.04
N THR A 9 -7.05 -6.64 -3.38
CA THR A 9 -8.50 -6.87 -3.44
C THR A 9 -9.14 -6.86 -2.05
N THR A 10 -10.45 -6.97 -1.95
CA THR A 10 -11.20 -6.98 -0.69
C THR A 10 -10.72 -8.12 0.23
N PRO A 11 -10.23 -7.83 1.44
CA PRO A 11 -9.83 -8.85 2.40
C PRO A 11 -11.05 -9.46 3.11
N LEU A 12 -10.91 -10.70 3.58
CA LEU A 12 -11.94 -11.40 4.34
C LEU A 12 -11.92 -10.93 5.80
N ILE A 13 -12.69 -9.88 6.08
CA ILE A 13 -12.87 -9.30 7.42
C ILE A 13 -14.17 -8.52 7.48
N ASP A 14 -14.79 -8.45 8.65
CA ASP A 14 -16.02 -7.68 8.85
C ASP A 14 -15.76 -6.16 8.82
N ASP A 15 -16.77 -5.41 8.40
CA ASP A 15 -16.72 -3.96 8.37
C ASP A 15 -16.50 -3.37 9.78
N GLY A 16 -15.70 -2.33 9.86
CA GLY A 16 -15.40 -1.62 11.10
C GLY A 16 -14.40 -2.30 12.02
N ILE A 17 -13.81 -3.42 11.61
CA ILE A 17 -12.69 -4.06 12.32
C ILE A 17 -11.38 -3.40 11.88
N CYS A 18 -10.53 -3.05 12.87
CA CYS A 18 -9.19 -2.56 12.63
C CYS A 18 -8.29 -3.70 12.15
N TYR A 19 -7.57 -3.49 11.08
CA TYR A 19 -6.53 -4.41 10.61
C TYR A 19 -5.43 -3.64 9.90
N GLY A 20 -4.25 -4.17 9.94
CA GLY A 20 -3.08 -3.63 9.27
C GLY A 20 -2.16 -4.73 8.80
N GLN A 21 -1.31 -5.24 9.68
CA GLN A 21 -0.37 -6.32 9.37
C GLN A 21 -0.91 -7.72 9.66
N THR A 22 -2.09 -7.84 10.27
CA THR A 22 -2.78 -9.14 10.36
C THR A 22 -2.93 -9.73 8.97
N ASP A 23 -2.56 -11.00 8.84
CA ASP A 23 -2.59 -11.72 7.58
C ASP A 23 -3.98 -12.27 7.31
N LEU A 24 -4.75 -11.55 6.52
CA LEU A 24 -6.13 -11.85 6.16
C LEU A 24 -6.18 -12.43 4.75
N ASP A 25 -7.02 -13.45 4.57
CA ASP A 25 -7.33 -13.99 3.24
C ASP A 25 -8.20 -13.01 2.43
N VAL A 26 -8.52 -13.36 1.23
CA VAL A 26 -9.38 -12.61 0.31
C VAL A 26 -10.80 -13.16 0.34
N THR A 27 -11.78 -12.34 -0.06
CA THR A 27 -13.18 -12.74 -0.19
C THR A 27 -13.43 -13.57 -1.45
N ASP A 28 -14.64 -14.14 -1.57
CA ASP A 28 -15.09 -14.88 -2.77
C ASP A 28 -15.13 -13.99 -4.03
N SER A 29 -15.15 -12.66 -3.88
CA SER A 29 -15.08 -11.70 -4.99
C SER A 29 -13.69 -11.57 -5.62
N PHE A 30 -12.66 -12.22 -5.06
CA PHE A 30 -11.26 -12.06 -5.47
C PHE A 30 -11.05 -12.22 -6.97
N GLU A 31 -11.61 -13.26 -7.57
CA GLU A 31 -11.42 -13.53 -9.00
C GLU A 31 -11.97 -12.42 -9.89
N ALA A 32 -13.17 -11.93 -9.59
CA ALA A 32 -13.80 -10.85 -10.34
C ALA A 32 -13.03 -9.52 -10.17
N GLU A 33 -12.61 -9.20 -8.93
CA GLU A 33 -11.81 -8.00 -8.65
C GLU A 33 -10.42 -8.07 -9.32
N ARG A 34 -9.77 -9.24 -9.26
CA ARG A 34 -8.49 -9.49 -9.94
C ARG A 34 -8.61 -9.23 -11.45
N ASP A 35 -9.64 -9.78 -12.10
CA ASP A 35 -9.83 -9.65 -13.56
C ASP A 35 -10.04 -8.19 -13.96
N ILE A 36 -10.79 -7.42 -13.17
CA ILE A 36 -10.94 -5.96 -13.35
C ILE A 36 -9.58 -5.26 -13.22
N ILE A 37 -8.80 -5.59 -12.20
CA ILE A 37 -7.47 -5.01 -12.00
C ILE A 37 -6.57 -5.33 -13.19
N LEU A 38 -6.48 -6.62 -13.58
CA LEU A 38 -5.63 -7.07 -14.67
C LEU A 38 -5.98 -6.41 -16.01
N SER A 39 -7.27 -6.14 -16.27
CA SER A 39 -7.71 -5.47 -17.49
C SER A 39 -7.18 -4.04 -17.66
N LYS A 40 -6.76 -3.40 -16.55
CA LYS A 40 -6.19 -2.04 -16.51
C LYS A 40 -4.66 -2.02 -16.53
N LEU A 41 -4.03 -3.17 -16.30
CA LEU A 41 -2.59 -3.28 -16.21
C LEU A 41 -1.94 -3.46 -17.59
N LYS A 42 -0.65 -3.18 -17.67
CA LYS A 42 0.15 -3.51 -18.85
C LYS A 42 0.41 -5.02 -18.92
N SER A 43 0.67 -5.50 -20.13
CA SER A 43 0.95 -6.91 -20.38
C SER A 43 2.38 -7.34 -19.99
N ASN A 44 3.32 -6.39 -19.88
CA ASN A 44 4.74 -6.69 -19.72
C ASN A 44 5.36 -5.88 -18.58
N TYR A 45 5.65 -6.56 -17.47
CA TYR A 45 6.46 -6.02 -16.39
C TYR A 45 7.82 -6.70 -16.34
N ASP A 46 8.86 -5.97 -16.00
CA ASP A 46 10.21 -6.51 -15.76
C ASP A 46 10.28 -7.22 -14.41
N ALA A 47 9.49 -6.71 -13.43
CA ALA A 47 9.39 -7.28 -12.09
C ALA A 47 8.05 -6.98 -11.44
N VAL A 48 7.64 -7.85 -10.51
CA VAL A 48 6.55 -7.63 -9.55
C VAL A 48 7.14 -7.63 -8.16
N PHE A 49 6.88 -6.57 -7.39
CA PHE A 49 7.13 -6.51 -5.95
C PHE A 49 5.82 -6.64 -5.20
N THR A 50 5.82 -7.30 -4.06
CA THR A 50 4.59 -7.50 -3.29
C THR A 50 4.83 -7.42 -1.79
N SER A 51 3.87 -6.89 -1.05
CA SER A 51 3.78 -7.15 0.38
C SER A 51 3.68 -8.67 0.62
N PRO A 52 4.31 -9.23 1.68
CA PRO A 52 4.21 -10.66 2.00
C PRO A 52 2.81 -11.11 2.44
N LEU A 53 1.91 -10.17 2.80
CA LEU A 53 0.57 -10.50 3.29
C LEU A 53 -0.27 -11.18 2.18
N ILE A 54 -0.99 -12.24 2.54
CA ILE A 54 -1.70 -13.14 1.60
C ILE A 54 -2.54 -12.37 0.59
N ARG A 55 -3.33 -11.37 1.01
CA ARG A 55 -4.16 -10.56 0.12
C ARG A 55 -3.41 -9.83 -0.99
N CYS A 56 -2.13 -9.49 -0.75
CA CYS A 56 -1.26 -8.91 -1.76
C CYS A 56 -0.56 -10.00 -2.59
N ALA A 57 -0.04 -11.03 -1.94
CA ALA A 57 0.69 -12.11 -2.57
C ALA A 57 -0.17 -12.83 -3.62
N ARG A 58 -1.42 -13.16 -3.28
CA ARG A 58 -2.38 -13.81 -4.22
C ARG A 58 -2.65 -12.96 -5.46
N LEU A 59 -2.82 -11.64 -5.30
CA LEU A 59 -3.00 -10.76 -6.44
C LEU A 59 -1.72 -10.67 -7.29
N ALA A 60 -0.56 -10.56 -6.63
CA ALA A 60 0.73 -10.48 -7.31
C ALA A 60 1.04 -11.73 -8.15
N GLU A 61 0.59 -12.92 -7.72
CA GLU A 61 0.75 -14.18 -8.47
C GLU A 61 0.04 -14.14 -9.83
N SER A 62 -1.03 -13.37 -9.95
CA SER A 62 -1.80 -13.21 -11.19
C SER A 62 -1.16 -12.25 -12.20
N ILE A 63 -0.15 -11.47 -11.79
CA ILE A 63 0.52 -10.49 -12.65
C ILE A 63 1.74 -11.15 -13.29
N GLN A 64 1.82 -11.16 -14.62
CA GLN A 64 2.92 -11.77 -15.35
C GLN A 64 4.19 -10.91 -15.31
N ALA A 65 5.28 -11.50 -14.84
CA ALA A 65 6.62 -10.93 -14.88
C ALA A 65 7.68 -12.03 -14.72
N PRO A 66 8.89 -11.86 -15.29
CA PRO A 66 9.99 -12.83 -15.14
C PRO A 66 10.58 -12.87 -13.72
N LYS A 67 10.38 -11.81 -12.93
CA LYS A 67 10.89 -11.68 -11.57
C LYS A 67 9.77 -11.31 -10.62
N ARG A 68 9.76 -11.94 -9.44
CA ARG A 68 8.81 -11.60 -8.35
C ARG A 68 9.56 -11.56 -7.03
N PHE A 69 9.32 -10.49 -6.26
CA PHE A 69 9.97 -10.24 -4.97
C PHE A 69 8.91 -9.91 -3.91
N SER A 70 9.05 -10.55 -2.75
CA SER A 70 8.28 -10.20 -1.55
C SER A 70 9.12 -9.31 -0.65
N ASP A 71 8.56 -8.16 -0.23
CA ASP A 71 9.28 -7.19 0.60
C ASP A 71 8.43 -6.73 1.79
N LYS A 72 8.93 -6.92 3.00
CA LYS A 72 8.24 -6.54 4.24
C LYS A 72 8.05 -5.03 4.39
N ARG A 73 8.87 -4.22 3.74
CA ARG A 73 8.73 -2.75 3.73
C ARG A 73 7.43 -2.29 3.07
N LEU A 74 6.80 -3.17 2.25
CA LEU A 74 5.51 -2.94 1.59
C LEU A 74 4.30 -3.35 2.44
N MET A 75 4.46 -3.84 3.66
CA MET A 75 3.34 -4.17 4.55
C MET A 75 2.54 -2.93 4.95
N GLU A 76 1.24 -3.12 5.27
CA GLU A 76 0.35 -2.06 5.74
C GLU A 76 0.81 -1.52 7.11
N TYR A 77 0.21 -0.42 7.55
CA TYR A 77 0.40 0.16 8.87
C TYR A 77 0.18 -0.88 9.97
N HIS A 78 1.13 -0.98 10.92
CA HIS A 78 1.01 -1.88 12.06
C HIS A 78 0.19 -1.22 13.17
N PHE A 79 -1.07 -1.63 13.31
CA PHE A 79 -1.95 -1.10 14.36
C PHE A 79 -1.74 -1.77 15.73
N GLY A 80 -0.83 -2.73 15.83
CA GLY A 80 -0.48 -3.39 17.10
C GLY A 80 -1.69 -4.01 17.80
N ASP A 81 -1.88 -3.65 19.08
CA ASP A 81 -2.94 -4.20 19.94
C ASP A 81 -4.36 -3.85 19.48
N TRP A 82 -4.51 -2.96 18.52
CA TRP A 82 -5.82 -2.60 17.96
C TRP A 82 -6.27 -3.54 16.85
N GLU A 83 -5.37 -4.34 16.28
CA GLU A 83 -5.74 -5.23 15.19
C GLU A 83 -6.75 -6.29 15.65
N LEU A 84 -7.67 -6.64 14.76
CA LEU A 84 -8.80 -7.55 14.94
C LEU A 84 -9.84 -7.09 15.99
N LYS A 85 -9.85 -5.81 16.36
CA LYS A 85 -10.84 -5.24 17.25
C LYS A 85 -11.69 -4.19 16.52
N PRO A 86 -12.97 -4.05 16.89
CA PRO A 86 -13.80 -2.97 16.34
C PRO A 86 -13.21 -1.59 16.64
N TRP A 87 -13.18 -0.68 15.67
CA TRP A 87 -12.70 0.69 15.85
C TRP A 87 -13.41 1.45 16.99
N ASN A 88 -14.69 1.15 17.23
CA ASN A 88 -15.49 1.75 18.30
C ASN A 88 -15.25 1.15 19.68
N SER A 89 -14.46 0.08 19.81
CA SER A 89 -14.15 -0.59 21.08
C SER A 89 -12.96 0.02 21.83
N PHE A 90 -12.18 0.90 21.19
CA PHE A 90 -11.01 1.48 21.82
C PHE A 90 -11.40 2.55 22.84
N LYS A 91 -10.59 2.71 23.90
CA LYS A 91 -10.78 3.79 24.84
C LYS A 91 -10.77 5.12 24.09
N THR A 92 -11.83 5.89 24.23
CA THR A 92 -12.03 7.13 23.48
C THR A 92 -10.85 8.12 23.62
N GLN A 93 -10.19 8.12 24.78
CA GLN A 93 -9.05 8.98 25.05
C GLN A 93 -7.80 8.56 24.27
N ASP A 94 -7.46 7.26 24.26
CA ASP A 94 -6.27 6.75 23.57
C ASP A 94 -6.42 6.89 22.05
N GLN A 95 -7.60 6.56 21.54
CA GLN A 95 -7.93 6.71 20.13
C GLN A 95 -7.89 8.18 19.68
N ARG A 96 -8.48 9.09 20.46
CA ARG A 96 -8.45 10.54 20.16
C ARG A 96 -7.04 11.09 20.20
N SER A 97 -6.23 10.69 21.18
CA SER A 97 -4.82 11.11 21.27
C SER A 97 -4.07 10.68 20.02
N TRP A 98 -4.22 9.41 19.63
CA TRP A 98 -3.59 8.90 18.42
C TRP A 98 -4.12 9.60 17.15
N MET A 99 -5.42 9.75 17.00
CA MET A 99 -6.02 10.44 15.83
C MET A 99 -5.53 11.89 15.66
N ASN A 100 -5.22 12.56 16.76
CA ASN A 100 -4.69 13.92 16.73
C ASN A 100 -3.18 13.98 16.44
N ASN A 101 -2.46 12.87 16.65
CA ASN A 101 -1.00 12.83 16.52
C ASN A 101 -0.47 11.55 15.85
N PHE A 102 -1.26 10.90 14.99
CA PHE A 102 -0.92 9.62 14.34
C PHE A 102 0.36 9.66 13.51
N VAL A 103 0.84 10.86 13.15
CA VAL A 103 2.09 11.01 12.41
C VAL A 103 3.28 10.57 13.28
N GLU A 104 3.33 10.99 14.52
CA GLU A 104 4.43 10.73 15.45
C GLU A 104 4.11 9.65 16.47
N GLN A 105 2.85 9.59 16.90
CA GLN A 105 2.41 8.64 17.92
C GLN A 105 2.14 7.26 17.31
N ALA A 106 2.82 6.24 17.83
CA ALA A 106 2.56 4.86 17.46
C ALA A 106 1.23 4.34 18.03
N ALA A 107 0.58 3.43 17.32
CA ALA A 107 -0.43 2.57 17.91
C ALA A 107 0.20 1.70 19.03
N PRO A 108 -0.55 1.28 20.06
CA PRO A 108 0.00 0.45 21.13
C PRO A 108 0.63 -0.83 20.58
N ASN A 109 1.91 -1.05 20.86
CA ASN A 109 2.71 -2.16 20.30
C ASN A 109 2.74 -2.22 18.76
N GLY A 110 2.43 -1.11 18.08
CA GLY A 110 2.45 -0.95 16.64
C GLY A 110 3.50 0.06 16.17
N GLU A 111 3.25 0.68 15.03
CA GLU A 111 4.13 1.70 14.46
C GLU A 111 3.45 3.09 14.40
N SER A 112 4.25 4.15 14.30
CA SER A 112 3.78 5.48 13.92
C SER A 112 3.82 5.64 12.40
N LEU A 113 3.16 6.69 11.88
CA LEU A 113 3.21 6.94 10.44
C LEU A 113 4.64 7.29 9.96
N ILE A 114 5.46 7.91 10.81
CA ILE A 114 6.87 8.18 10.51
C ILE A 114 7.63 6.87 10.31
N ILE A 115 7.48 5.90 11.21
CA ILE A 115 8.14 4.59 11.10
C ILE A 115 7.72 3.88 9.82
N MET A 116 6.42 3.88 9.51
CA MET A 116 5.91 3.33 8.26
C MET A 116 6.50 4.04 7.05
N ARG A 117 6.51 5.37 7.05
CA ARG A 117 7.09 6.18 5.98
C ARG A 117 8.55 5.80 5.72
N ASP A 118 9.33 5.71 6.77
CA ASP A 118 10.78 5.48 6.62
C ASP A 118 11.06 4.15 5.94
N ARG A 119 10.36 3.05 6.32
CA ARG A 119 10.52 1.75 5.64
C ARG A 119 9.98 1.76 4.21
N VAL A 120 8.88 2.46 3.96
CA VAL A 120 8.29 2.55 2.61
C VAL A 120 9.19 3.36 1.68
N LEU A 121 9.74 4.47 2.15
CA LEU A 121 10.64 5.29 1.34
C LEU A 121 11.99 4.62 1.14
N ASP A 122 12.48 3.83 2.08
CA ASP A 122 13.69 3.02 1.87
C ASP A 122 13.50 2.04 0.69
N PHE A 123 12.34 1.36 0.63
CA PHE A 123 11.98 0.53 -0.54
C PHE A 123 11.87 1.36 -1.82
N TRP A 124 11.17 2.51 -1.76
CA TRP A 124 10.91 3.35 -2.93
C TRP A 124 12.20 3.89 -3.57
N LEU A 125 13.11 4.44 -2.74
CA LEU A 125 14.38 4.99 -3.19
C LEU A 125 15.33 3.90 -3.74
N GLU A 126 15.24 2.67 -3.24
CA GLU A 126 15.94 1.52 -3.81
C GLU A 126 15.37 1.14 -5.19
N LEU A 127 14.03 1.11 -5.29
CA LEU A 127 13.36 0.80 -6.56
C LEU A 127 13.68 1.84 -7.64
N GLU A 128 13.71 3.13 -7.30
CA GLU A 128 14.04 4.20 -8.25
C GLU A 128 15.45 4.07 -8.85
N LYS A 129 16.39 3.51 -8.09
CA LYS A 129 17.77 3.26 -8.53
C LYS A 129 17.89 1.97 -9.35
N ALA A 130 16.88 1.12 -9.35
CA ALA A 130 16.90 -0.14 -10.08
C ALA A 130 16.73 0.07 -11.58
N ASN A 131 17.38 -0.76 -12.40
CA ASN A 131 17.31 -0.67 -13.85
C ASN A 131 16.12 -1.45 -14.41
N TYR A 132 14.88 -1.03 -14.06
CA TYR A 132 13.64 -1.54 -14.63
C TYR A 132 12.96 -0.48 -15.51
N LYS A 133 12.21 -0.93 -16.51
CA LYS A 133 11.37 -0.06 -17.36
C LYS A 133 9.92 -0.03 -16.85
N ASN A 134 9.35 -1.19 -16.54
CA ASN A 134 7.98 -1.35 -16.07
C ASN A 134 7.94 -2.25 -14.84
N VAL A 135 7.37 -1.77 -13.75
CA VAL A 135 7.25 -2.50 -12.47
C VAL A 135 5.82 -2.47 -11.96
N ALA A 136 5.34 -3.60 -11.44
CA ALA A 136 4.14 -3.65 -10.63
C ALA A 136 4.50 -3.81 -9.14
N VAL A 137 3.84 -3.05 -8.28
CA VAL A 137 4.00 -3.12 -6.82
C VAL A 137 2.63 -3.37 -6.21
N VAL A 138 2.39 -4.59 -5.71
CA VAL A 138 1.13 -4.96 -5.05
C VAL A 138 1.26 -4.73 -3.55
N THR A 139 0.44 -3.84 -3.03
CA THR A 139 0.57 -3.36 -1.66
C THR A 139 -0.77 -2.89 -1.07
N HIS A 140 -0.74 -1.96 -0.14
CA HIS A 140 -1.85 -1.50 0.69
C HIS A 140 -2.10 0.01 0.52
N SER A 141 -3.23 0.48 1.04
CA SER A 141 -3.62 1.87 0.92
C SER A 141 -2.69 2.84 1.66
N GLY A 142 -2.16 2.45 2.82
CA GLY A 142 -1.21 3.27 3.57
C GLY A 142 0.09 3.49 2.80
N VAL A 143 0.63 2.43 2.20
CA VAL A 143 1.84 2.50 1.37
C VAL A 143 1.62 3.39 0.15
N GLN A 144 0.49 3.20 -0.57
CA GLN A 144 0.17 4.06 -1.73
C GLN A 144 0.07 5.54 -1.34
N ARG A 145 -0.57 5.84 -0.19
CA ARG A 145 -0.68 7.22 0.31
C ARG A 145 0.66 7.83 0.65
N LEU A 146 1.58 7.05 1.24
CA LEU A 146 2.92 7.54 1.57
C LEU A 146 3.76 7.83 0.33
N ILE A 147 3.73 6.94 -0.66
CA ILE A 147 4.42 7.17 -1.95
C ILE A 147 3.80 8.38 -2.66
N HIS A 148 2.47 8.49 -2.70
CA HIS A 148 1.79 9.66 -3.25
C HIS A 148 2.20 10.95 -2.52
N ALA A 149 2.27 10.92 -1.19
CA ALA A 149 2.69 12.07 -0.41
C ALA A 149 4.14 12.48 -0.70
N HIS A 150 5.02 11.50 -0.88
CA HIS A 150 6.41 11.75 -1.25
C HIS A 150 6.53 12.38 -2.64
N VAL A 151 5.84 11.83 -3.64
CA VAL A 151 5.91 12.31 -5.03
C VAL A 151 5.29 13.69 -5.22
N LEU A 152 4.24 14.03 -4.46
CA LEU A 152 3.50 15.30 -4.60
C LEU A 152 3.72 16.27 -3.43
N ASP A 153 4.73 16.07 -2.59
CA ASP A 153 5.02 16.90 -1.40
C ASP A 153 3.80 17.14 -0.50
N THR A 154 2.93 16.13 -0.39
CA THR A 154 1.73 16.25 0.44
C THR A 154 2.09 16.10 1.92
N PRO A 155 1.67 17.01 2.80
CA PRO A 155 1.92 16.88 4.24
C PRO A 155 1.38 15.57 4.81
N MET A 156 2.17 14.89 5.63
CA MET A 156 1.86 13.58 6.23
C MET A 156 0.50 13.54 6.95
N ASN A 157 0.13 14.62 7.64
CA ASN A 157 -1.15 14.73 8.34
C ASN A 157 -2.37 14.87 7.41
N LYS A 158 -2.16 14.94 6.10
CA LYS A 158 -3.23 15.05 5.09
C LYS A 158 -3.39 13.80 4.23
N ILE A 159 -2.55 12.77 4.39
CA ILE A 159 -2.53 11.60 3.50
C ILE A 159 -3.87 10.83 3.46
N PHE A 160 -4.62 10.83 4.57
CA PHE A 160 -5.93 10.17 4.63
C PHE A 160 -7.04 10.89 3.85
N ARG A 161 -6.79 12.10 3.31
CA ARG A 161 -7.72 12.77 2.38
C ARG A 161 -7.76 12.10 1.02
N LEU A 162 -6.73 11.33 0.66
CA LEU A 162 -6.73 10.52 -0.55
C LEU A 162 -7.56 9.27 -0.34
N GLY A 163 -8.74 9.20 -0.98
CA GLY A 163 -9.58 8.01 -1.03
C GLY A 163 -8.97 6.99 -1.99
N LEU A 164 -8.83 5.75 -1.53
CA LEU A 164 -8.34 4.63 -2.33
C LEU A 164 -9.23 3.42 -2.09
N SER A 165 -9.98 2.97 -3.09
CA SER A 165 -10.76 1.74 -3.03
C SER A 165 -9.87 0.50 -3.09
N PHE A 166 -10.41 -0.69 -2.74
CA PHE A 166 -9.74 -1.94 -3.06
C PHE A 166 -9.52 -2.04 -4.56
N GLY A 167 -8.40 -2.61 -4.97
CA GLY A 167 -8.02 -2.68 -6.38
C GLY A 167 -7.60 -1.35 -7.02
N ALA A 168 -7.49 -0.25 -6.25
CA ALA A 168 -7.03 1.03 -6.77
C ALA A 168 -5.61 0.92 -7.34
N ILE A 169 -5.42 1.49 -8.52
CA ILE A 169 -4.13 1.52 -9.22
C ILE A 169 -3.67 2.96 -9.34
N MET A 170 -2.46 3.24 -8.92
CA MET A 170 -1.75 4.49 -9.20
C MET A 170 -0.60 4.19 -10.16
N GLU A 171 -0.58 4.89 -11.28
CA GLU A 171 0.54 4.87 -12.22
C GLU A 171 1.49 6.02 -11.87
N VAL A 172 2.73 5.68 -11.56
CA VAL A 172 3.80 6.65 -11.31
C VAL A 172 4.81 6.53 -12.45
N ASN A 173 5.07 7.65 -13.13
CA ASN A 173 6.10 7.70 -14.15
C ASN A 173 7.29 8.51 -13.61
N SER A 174 8.42 7.84 -13.47
CA SER A 174 9.71 8.44 -13.10
C SER A 174 10.55 8.58 -14.36
N SER A 175 10.62 9.78 -14.92
CA SER A 175 11.56 10.12 -16.00
C SER A 175 12.86 10.59 -15.38
N LEU A 176 13.95 9.85 -15.62
CA LEU A 176 15.28 10.24 -15.18
C LEU A 176 15.81 11.47 -15.92
N GLU A 177 15.23 11.81 -17.08
CA GLU A 177 15.70 12.92 -17.93
C GLU A 177 15.13 14.28 -17.48
N ASP A 178 13.96 14.29 -16.80
CA ASP A 178 13.26 15.54 -16.48
C ASP A 178 13.13 15.83 -14.99
N GLU A 179 13.66 14.98 -14.10
CA GLU A 179 13.39 15.02 -12.64
C GLU A 179 11.89 15.11 -12.30
N LEU A 180 11.02 14.71 -13.25
CA LEU A 180 9.58 14.86 -13.14
C LEU A 180 8.93 13.52 -12.77
N LEU A 181 8.38 13.44 -11.58
CA LEU A 181 7.50 12.36 -11.16
C LEU A 181 6.04 12.74 -11.44
N THR A 182 5.32 11.91 -12.18
CA THR A 182 3.89 12.11 -12.40
C THR A 182 3.07 10.97 -11.84
N ILE A 183 1.90 11.29 -11.30
CA ILE A 183 0.93 10.29 -10.78
C ILE A 183 -0.37 10.39 -11.55
N ARG A 184 -0.93 9.22 -11.89
CA ARG A 184 -2.26 9.08 -12.46
C ARG A 184 -3.01 7.92 -11.76
N HIS A 185 -4.31 8.10 -11.53
CA HIS A 185 -5.21 7.04 -11.06
C HIS A 185 -5.89 6.37 -12.25
N LEU A 186 -5.94 5.02 -12.25
CA LEU A 186 -6.50 4.20 -13.34
C LEU A 186 -7.83 3.53 -12.92
#